data_a8f9820562e35ffaac171895fa11ebf8
#
_entry.id   a8f9820562e35ffaac171895fa11ebf8
#
_cell.length_a   1.000
_cell.length_b   1.000
_cell.length_c   1.000
_cell.angle_alpha   90.00
_cell.angle_beta   90.00
_cell.angle_gamma   90.00
#
_symmetry.space_group_name_H-M   'P 1'
#
loop_
_entity.id
_entity.type
_entity.pdbx_description
1 polymer ?
#
loop_
_entity_poly.entity_id
_entity_poly.type
_entity_poly.pdbx_seq_one_letter_code
_entity_poly.pdbx_strand_id
1 'polypeptide(L)'
;VNNKLSIWPLNLNFVINPTSYRAILIGDAAHSIHPLAGQGLNLSFKDCVSVIQSIEKSMKYGNDLGDKSILNNYKKDRMAQTIAMTAITDFLFYGFTSKSNQIKSLLTSGMVTLNKSNLKNIFRDFASS
;
A
#
# COMPACT_ATOMS: atom_id res chain seq x y z
N VAL A 1 -0.61 37.04 6.64
CA VAL A 1 -0.70 35.60 6.34
C VAL A 1 -1.70 35.00 7.31
N ASN A 2 -2.89 34.63 6.82
CA ASN A 2 -3.94 34.00 7.63
C ASN A 2 -3.54 32.54 7.89
N ASN A 3 -2.88 32.28 9.02
CA ASN A 3 -2.59 30.93 9.46
C ASN A 3 -3.86 30.27 10.03
N LYS A 4 -4.76 29.85 9.18
CA LYS A 4 -5.82 28.90 9.58
C LYS A 4 -5.19 27.49 9.59
N LEU A 5 -4.99 26.94 10.77
CA LEU A 5 -4.69 25.53 10.95
C LEU A 5 -5.86 24.69 10.44
N SER A 6 -5.63 23.90 9.39
CA SER A 6 -6.60 22.91 8.92
C SER A 6 -6.25 21.57 9.53
N ILE A 7 -7.19 20.99 10.26
CA ILE A 7 -7.05 19.66 10.86
C ILE A 7 -7.86 18.67 9.98
N TRP A 8 -7.17 17.66 9.45
CA TRP A 8 -7.80 16.60 8.69
C TRP A 8 -7.67 15.28 9.44
N PRO A 9 -8.77 14.55 9.66
CA PRO A 9 -8.70 13.23 10.28
C PRO A 9 -7.98 12.27 9.35
N LEU A 10 -6.97 11.58 9.88
CA LEU A 10 -6.27 10.50 9.17
C LEU A 10 -7.05 9.21 9.39
N ASN A 11 -7.81 8.80 8.40
CA ASN A 11 -8.58 7.56 8.42
C ASN A 11 -7.88 6.50 7.58
N LEU A 12 -7.77 5.30 8.13
CA LEU A 12 -7.41 4.11 7.37
C LEU A 12 -8.64 3.64 6.60
N ASN A 13 -8.52 3.60 5.29
CA ASN A 13 -9.55 3.07 4.43
C ASN A 13 -8.96 2.03 3.49
N PHE A 14 -9.64 0.91 3.36
CA PHE A 14 -9.26 -0.13 2.43
C PHE A 14 -10.50 -0.71 1.74
N VAL A 15 -10.51 -0.61 0.42
CA VAL A 15 -11.60 -1.14 -0.40
C VAL A 15 -11.27 -2.56 -0.83
N ILE A 16 -12.01 -3.54 -0.31
CA ILE A 16 -11.82 -4.97 -0.60
C ILE A 16 -11.98 -5.29 -2.09
N ASN A 17 -12.88 -4.59 -2.77
CA ASN A 17 -13.12 -4.74 -4.20
C ASN A 17 -12.88 -3.40 -4.91
N PRO A 18 -11.61 -3.08 -5.29
CA PRO A 18 -11.28 -1.82 -5.96
C PRO A 18 -11.71 -1.79 -7.44
N THR A 19 -12.41 -2.82 -7.92
CA THR A 19 -12.85 -2.95 -9.31
C THR A 19 -14.35 -3.14 -9.39
N SER A 20 -14.98 -2.52 -10.39
CA SER A 20 -16.39 -2.66 -10.75
C SER A 20 -16.55 -2.76 -12.25
N TYR A 21 -17.78 -2.74 -12.78
CA TYR A 21 -18.01 -2.75 -14.22
C TYR A 21 -17.30 -1.57 -14.90
N ARG A 22 -16.26 -1.88 -15.71
CA ARG A 22 -15.43 -0.93 -16.46
C ARG A 22 -14.80 0.20 -15.59
N ALA A 23 -14.62 -0.04 -14.30
CA ALA A 23 -14.11 0.94 -13.36
C ALA A 23 -13.07 0.33 -12.42
N ILE A 24 -12.05 1.10 -12.10
CA ILE A 24 -10.98 0.76 -11.17
C ILE A 24 -10.80 1.93 -10.20
N LEU A 25 -10.71 1.65 -8.91
CA LEU A 25 -10.24 2.59 -7.91
C LEU A 25 -8.72 2.45 -7.75
N ILE A 26 -8.02 3.58 -7.69
CA ILE A 26 -6.56 3.65 -7.52
C ILE A 26 -6.22 4.66 -6.43
N GLY A 27 -5.04 4.50 -5.83
CA GLY A 27 -4.53 5.42 -4.81
C GLY A 27 -5.44 5.50 -3.59
N ASP A 28 -5.56 6.70 -3.03
CA ASP A 28 -6.34 6.95 -1.80
C ASP A 28 -7.83 6.60 -1.92
N ALA A 29 -8.36 6.56 -3.15
CA ALA A 29 -9.73 6.09 -3.39
C ALA A 29 -9.89 4.58 -3.16
N ALA A 30 -8.82 3.81 -3.35
CA ALA A 30 -8.79 2.36 -3.13
C ALA A 30 -8.27 2.00 -1.73
N HIS A 31 -7.27 2.74 -1.26
CA HIS A 31 -6.61 2.49 0.01
C HIS A 31 -5.97 3.77 0.56
N SER A 32 -6.27 4.09 1.79
CA SER A 32 -5.60 5.15 2.54
C SER A 32 -4.86 4.51 3.70
N ILE A 33 -3.53 4.55 3.67
CA ILE A 33 -2.67 3.96 4.69
C ILE A 33 -2.14 5.01 5.66
N HIS A 34 -1.68 4.56 6.82
CA HIS A 34 -1.12 5.45 7.83
C HIS A 34 0.14 6.16 7.29
N PRO A 35 0.30 7.49 7.45
CA PRO A 35 1.38 8.29 6.85
C PRO A 35 2.76 8.03 7.47
N LEU A 36 2.88 7.13 8.43
CA LEU A 36 4.13 6.81 9.16
C LEU A 36 5.33 6.52 8.25
N ALA A 37 5.11 5.88 7.12
CA ALA A 37 6.18 5.51 6.21
C ALA A 37 6.27 6.40 4.96
N GLY A 38 5.39 7.40 4.80
CA GLY A 38 5.33 8.21 3.58
C GLY A 38 5.03 7.43 2.31
N GLN A 39 4.51 6.20 2.42
CA GLN A 39 4.38 5.24 1.31
C GLN A 39 3.07 5.37 0.52
N GLY A 40 2.12 6.20 0.97
CA GLY A 40 0.82 6.34 0.30
C GLY A 40 0.95 6.75 -1.17
N LEU A 41 1.80 7.74 -1.46
CA LEU A 41 2.05 8.18 -2.83
C LEU A 41 2.74 7.10 -3.68
N ASN A 42 3.71 6.38 -3.12
CA ASN A 42 4.39 5.30 -3.82
C ASN A 42 3.43 4.15 -4.16
N LEU A 43 2.52 3.80 -3.25
CA LEU A 43 1.47 2.82 -3.51
C LEU A 43 0.55 3.28 -4.65
N SER A 44 0.16 4.56 -4.66
CA SER A 44 -0.67 5.13 -5.72
C SER A 44 0.03 5.08 -7.08
N PHE A 45 1.33 5.37 -7.14
CA PHE A 45 2.10 5.21 -8.39
C PHE A 45 2.18 3.75 -8.85
N LYS A 46 2.35 2.81 -7.94
CA LYS A 46 2.34 1.38 -8.26
C LYS A 46 0.98 0.93 -8.80
N ASP A 47 -0.12 1.49 -8.29
CA ASP A 47 -1.45 1.26 -8.86
C ASP A 47 -1.53 1.72 -10.32
N CYS A 48 -1.04 2.94 -10.60
CA CYS A 48 -1.01 3.45 -11.97
C CYS A 48 -0.19 2.55 -12.90
N VAL A 49 0.99 2.12 -12.47
CA VAL A 49 1.85 1.21 -13.26
C VAL A 49 1.14 -0.11 -13.52
N SER A 50 0.52 -0.71 -12.51
CA SER A 50 -0.22 -1.98 -12.65
C SER A 50 -1.41 -1.86 -13.62
N VAL A 51 -2.14 -0.74 -13.56
CA VAL A 51 -3.24 -0.46 -14.51
C VAL A 51 -2.71 -0.30 -15.93
N ILE A 52 -1.64 0.48 -16.13
CA ILE A 52 -1.02 0.68 -17.44
C ILE A 52 -0.57 -0.67 -18.03
N GLN A 53 0.15 -1.47 -17.27
CA GLN A 53 0.60 -2.80 -17.72
C GLN A 53 -0.57 -3.72 -18.10
N SER A 54 -1.66 -3.66 -17.33
CA SER A 54 -2.87 -4.43 -17.62
C SER A 54 -3.55 -3.96 -18.91
N ILE A 55 -3.59 -2.65 -19.15
CA ILE A 55 -4.11 -2.04 -20.37
C ILE A 55 -3.24 -2.40 -21.57
N GLU A 56 -1.92 -2.23 -21.51
CA GLU A 56 -0.98 -2.57 -22.58
C GLU A 56 -1.10 -4.04 -22.98
N LYS A 57 -1.17 -4.92 -21.99
CA LYS A 57 -1.37 -6.35 -22.23
C LYS A 57 -2.69 -6.62 -22.96
N SER A 58 -3.76 -5.96 -22.56
CA SER A 58 -5.06 -6.12 -23.19
C SER A 58 -5.07 -5.62 -24.63
N MET A 59 -4.48 -4.46 -24.88
CA MET A 59 -4.38 -3.90 -26.23
C MET A 59 -3.59 -4.81 -27.16
N LYS A 60 -2.49 -5.41 -26.65
CA LYS A 60 -1.67 -6.35 -27.42
C LYS A 60 -2.44 -7.59 -27.90
N TYR A 61 -3.43 -8.02 -27.13
CA TYR A 61 -4.28 -9.18 -27.48
C TYR A 61 -5.62 -8.79 -28.09
N GLY A 62 -5.86 -7.50 -28.35
CA GLY A 62 -7.12 -7.01 -28.94
C GLY A 62 -8.34 -7.17 -28.03
N ASN A 63 -8.13 -7.29 -26.72
CA ASN A 63 -9.21 -7.44 -25.76
C ASN A 63 -9.86 -6.10 -25.42
N ASP A 64 -11.11 -6.13 -24.96
CA ASP A 64 -11.77 -4.93 -24.42
C ASP A 64 -11.08 -4.47 -23.12
N LEU A 65 -10.73 -3.18 -23.05
CA LEU A 65 -10.08 -2.58 -21.88
C LEU A 65 -10.91 -2.65 -20.61
N GLY A 66 -12.22 -2.79 -20.73
CA GLY A 66 -13.15 -2.98 -19.61
C GLY A 66 -13.40 -4.44 -19.24
N ASP A 67 -12.67 -5.39 -19.83
CA ASP A 67 -12.85 -6.80 -19.55
C ASP A 67 -12.53 -7.16 -18.10
N LYS A 68 -13.32 -8.08 -17.56
CA LYS A 68 -13.16 -8.57 -16.19
C LYS A 68 -11.77 -9.19 -15.93
N SER A 69 -11.13 -9.75 -16.96
CA SER A 69 -9.81 -10.36 -16.81
C SER A 69 -8.75 -9.31 -16.44
N ILE A 70 -8.80 -8.13 -17.05
CA ILE A 70 -7.90 -7.00 -16.75
C ILE A 70 -8.13 -6.52 -15.31
N LEU A 71 -9.40 -6.30 -14.98
CA LEU A 71 -9.80 -5.83 -13.65
C LEU A 71 -9.39 -6.82 -12.55
N ASN A 72 -9.52 -8.11 -12.81
CA ASN A 72 -9.12 -9.16 -11.88
C ASN A 72 -7.59 -9.28 -11.73
N ASN A 73 -6.83 -9.11 -12.81
CA ASN A 73 -5.37 -9.12 -12.75
C ASN A 73 -4.87 -7.95 -11.89
N TYR A 74 -5.33 -6.74 -12.16
CA TYR A 74 -5.05 -5.57 -11.33
C TYR A 74 -5.37 -5.83 -9.85
N LYS A 75 -6.59 -6.33 -9.58
CA LYS A 75 -7.01 -6.62 -8.21
C LYS A 75 -6.06 -7.60 -7.51
N LYS A 76 -5.70 -8.71 -8.15
CA LYS A 76 -4.80 -9.72 -7.58
C LYS A 76 -3.42 -9.14 -7.28
N ASP A 77 -2.84 -8.42 -8.25
CA ASP A 77 -1.49 -7.88 -8.12
C ASP A 77 -1.40 -6.82 -7.02
N ARG A 78 -2.41 -5.94 -6.95
CA ARG A 78 -2.37 -4.82 -6.02
C ARG A 78 -2.85 -5.17 -4.62
N MET A 79 -3.87 -6.02 -4.50
CA MET A 79 -4.47 -6.35 -3.21
C MET A 79 -3.45 -6.99 -2.26
N ALA A 80 -2.65 -7.94 -2.73
CA ALA A 80 -1.64 -8.59 -1.89
C ALA A 80 -0.59 -7.59 -1.38
N GLN A 81 -0.08 -6.72 -2.25
CA GLN A 81 0.92 -5.71 -1.90
C GLN A 81 0.35 -4.66 -0.95
N THR A 82 -0.87 -4.19 -1.20
CA THR A 82 -1.53 -3.19 -0.35
C THR A 82 -1.84 -3.75 1.04
N ILE A 83 -2.36 -4.97 1.13
CA ILE A 83 -2.60 -5.63 2.43
C ILE A 83 -1.30 -5.80 3.20
N ALA A 84 -0.23 -6.27 2.56
CA ALA A 84 1.06 -6.43 3.22
C ALA A 84 1.60 -5.09 3.75
N MET A 85 1.54 -4.03 2.95
CA MET A 85 2.00 -2.70 3.35
C MET A 85 1.14 -2.13 4.49
N THR A 86 -0.18 -2.24 4.41
CA THR A 86 -1.09 -1.80 5.47
C THR A 86 -0.80 -2.55 6.77
N ALA A 87 -0.66 -3.87 6.71
CA ALA A 87 -0.36 -4.68 7.91
C ALA A 87 0.98 -4.28 8.55
N ILE A 88 2.03 -4.03 7.74
CA ILE A 88 3.33 -3.58 8.24
C ILE A 88 3.23 -2.20 8.89
N THR A 89 2.57 -1.25 8.24
CA THR A 89 2.44 0.12 8.77
C THR A 89 1.59 0.14 10.04
N ASP A 90 0.51 -0.62 10.09
CA ASP A 90 -0.34 -0.75 11.29
C ASP A 90 0.42 -1.42 12.44
N PHE A 91 1.14 -2.50 12.15
CA PHE A 91 1.96 -3.18 13.14
C PHE A 91 3.00 -2.23 13.77
N LEU A 92 3.68 -1.44 12.94
CA LEU A 92 4.64 -0.44 13.42
C LEU A 92 3.93 0.65 14.23
N PHE A 93 2.82 1.19 13.72
CA PHE A 93 2.07 2.24 14.40
C PHE A 93 1.60 1.80 15.78
N TYR A 94 0.86 0.70 15.85
CA TYR A 94 0.33 0.19 17.12
C TYR A 94 1.45 -0.28 18.05
N GLY A 95 2.50 -0.84 17.51
CA GLY A 95 3.64 -1.27 18.28
C GLY A 95 4.40 -0.11 18.94
N PHE A 96 4.66 0.98 18.20
CA PHE A 96 5.36 2.14 18.75
C PHE A 96 4.47 3.03 19.62
N THR A 97 3.17 3.08 19.37
CA THR A 97 2.21 3.84 20.18
C THR A 97 1.74 3.06 21.41
N SER A 98 2.03 1.76 21.50
CA SER A 98 1.70 0.93 22.66
C SER A 98 2.30 1.54 23.95
N LYS A 99 1.51 1.53 25.01
CA LYS A 99 1.98 1.90 26.36
C LYS A 99 2.84 0.81 27.02
N SER A 100 2.86 -0.41 26.47
CA SER A 100 3.62 -1.54 26.99
C SER A 100 5.10 -1.44 26.63
N ASN A 101 5.96 -1.33 27.63
CA ASN A 101 7.41 -1.33 27.45
C ASN A 101 7.92 -2.66 26.87
N GLN A 102 7.22 -3.78 27.13
CA GLN A 102 7.58 -5.09 26.58
C GLN A 102 7.40 -5.13 25.07
N ILE A 103 6.28 -4.60 24.55
CA ILE A 103 6.02 -4.52 23.11
C ILE A 103 7.04 -3.64 22.41
N LYS A 104 7.35 -2.47 22.99
CA LYS A 104 8.39 -1.57 22.48
C LYS A 104 9.76 -2.24 22.42
N SER A 105 10.14 -2.95 23.49
CA SER A 105 11.42 -3.67 23.56
C SER A 105 11.49 -4.77 22.50
N LEU A 106 10.42 -5.56 22.32
CA LEU A 106 10.35 -6.60 21.30
C LEU A 106 10.49 -6.02 19.88
N LEU A 107 9.79 -4.92 19.59
CA LEU A 107 9.89 -4.24 18.31
C LEU A 107 11.30 -3.71 18.05
N THR A 108 11.88 -3.05 19.03
CA THR A 108 13.24 -2.49 18.92
C THR A 108 14.26 -3.61 18.70
N SER A 109 14.17 -4.70 19.45
CA SER A 109 15.05 -5.87 19.29
C SER A 109 14.86 -6.53 17.92
N GLY A 110 13.61 -6.66 17.47
CA GLY A 110 13.28 -7.17 16.14
C GLY A 110 13.88 -6.31 15.03
N MET A 111 13.76 -4.98 15.12
CA MET A 111 14.33 -4.05 14.14
C MET A 111 15.87 -4.09 14.12
N VAL A 112 16.51 -4.19 15.30
CA VAL A 112 17.98 -4.35 15.39
C VAL A 112 18.42 -5.65 14.72
N THR A 113 17.69 -6.74 14.92
CA THR A 113 17.98 -8.04 14.31
C THR A 113 17.78 -7.99 12.79
N LEU A 114 16.68 -7.37 12.32
CA LEU A 114 16.43 -7.16 10.89
C LEU A 114 17.53 -6.30 10.24
N ASN A 115 18.01 -5.27 10.91
CA ASN A 115 19.09 -4.42 10.39
C ASN A 115 20.43 -5.16 10.25
N LYS A 116 20.67 -6.18 11.08
CA LYS A 116 21.87 -7.03 11.02
C LYS A 116 21.74 -8.20 10.02
N SER A 117 20.55 -8.51 9.55
CA SER A 117 20.28 -9.63 8.67
C SER A 117 20.14 -9.17 7.21
N ASN A 118 20.30 -10.13 6.27
CA ASN A 118 20.04 -9.89 4.85
C ASN A 118 18.56 -9.57 4.54
N LEU A 119 17.65 -9.74 5.49
CA LEU A 119 16.25 -9.37 5.39
C LEU A 119 16.04 -7.86 5.13
N LYS A 120 16.98 -7.02 5.58
CA LYS A 120 17.01 -5.59 5.24
C LYS A 120 16.93 -5.34 3.72
N ASN A 121 17.61 -6.14 2.92
CA ASN A 121 17.62 -6.00 1.46
C ASN A 121 16.24 -6.35 0.88
N ILE A 122 15.61 -7.41 1.39
CA ILE A 122 14.27 -7.83 0.99
C ILE A 122 13.24 -6.71 1.28
N PHE A 123 13.29 -6.11 2.48
CA PHE A 123 12.41 -5.00 2.82
C PHE A 123 12.68 -3.76 1.98
N ARG A 124 13.95 -3.46 1.70
CA ARG A 124 14.30 -2.34 0.82
C ARG A 124 13.77 -2.55 -0.59
N ASP A 125 13.98 -3.73 -1.15
CA ASP A 125 13.53 -4.08 -2.50
C ASP A 125 12.00 -4.07 -2.59
N PHE A 126 11.31 -4.55 -1.55
CA PHE A 126 9.86 -4.47 -1.45
C PHE A 126 9.33 -3.02 -1.37
N ALA A 127 10.05 -2.13 -0.69
CA ALA A 127 9.68 -0.72 -0.58
C ALA A 127 10.02 0.08 -1.84
N SER A 128 11.02 -0.35 -2.63
CA SER A 128 11.51 0.33 -3.83
C SER A 128 10.95 -0.24 -5.14
N SER A 129 10.43 -1.47 -5.13
CA SER A 129 9.76 -2.07 -6.28
C SER A 129 8.28 -1.70 -6.32
#